data_8dce8dde8ff63235e2c813a21d2789da
#
_entry.id   8dce8dde8ff63235e2c813a21d2789da
#
_cell.length_a   1.000
_cell.length_b   1.000
_cell.length_c   1.000
_cell.angle_alpha   90.00
_cell.angle_beta   90.00
_cell.angle_gamma   90.00
#
_symmetry.space_group_name_H-M   'P 1'
#
loop_
_entity.id
_entity.type
_entity.pdbx_description
1 polymer ?
#
loop_
_entity_poly.entity_id
_entity_poly.type
_entity_poly.pdbx_seq_one_letter_code
_entity_poly.pdbx_strand_id
1 'polypeptide(L)'
;MKLVFFAFKHRYRYKDFNNFLHSRFYGKYFLLNLGGPFRHLIAKILLKLNFGFAISCDARPLIENKKSGINFFIRGTNLNIPTNFRNLDNNFVSIKNPFKEEKNIFQVYPINITLSKINDNPKIIYIGGVNIDINNKQKVLWEKCKKEVFNDFTILDKKSYWEKYLDENNIEDIFVFYRKFKLLLRYEIVKYLKEKFNEKFVLVGDDWKNHSINSLSSNFNPRYTKRLYKGNICLDFGSIEGSSSLYSRSNGIIEAGGLLLQSKQIDSKNIWGDLDNKIMFKNFDDLEILINELMNNENLSNKILLNTYNNFKNSKNLIEKNFDRVINNY
;
A
#
# COMPACT_ATOMS: atom_id res chain seq x y z
N MET A 1 18.01 22.99 -21.71
CA MET A 1 16.84 22.59 -20.92
C MET A 1 16.72 21.08 -21.05
N LYS A 2 16.75 20.33 -19.93
CA LYS A 2 16.69 18.86 -19.95
C LYS A 2 15.25 18.40 -20.15
N LEU A 3 15.04 17.40 -20.99
CA LEU A 3 13.75 16.74 -21.16
C LEU A 3 13.51 15.77 -20.01
N VAL A 4 12.29 15.76 -19.47
CA VAL A 4 11.86 14.76 -18.47
C VAL A 4 10.66 14.00 -19.02
N PHE A 5 10.82 12.68 -19.11
CA PHE A 5 9.79 11.77 -19.59
C PHE A 5 9.08 11.11 -18.41
N PHE A 6 7.76 11.16 -18.39
CA PHE A 6 6.93 10.50 -17.37
C PHE A 6 6.18 9.30 -17.92
N ALA A 7 6.38 8.15 -17.30
CA ALA A 7 5.65 6.93 -17.59
C ALA A 7 4.89 6.45 -16.34
N PHE A 8 3.55 6.57 -16.35
CA PHE A 8 2.70 6.18 -15.23
C PHE A 8 1.69 5.10 -15.66
N LYS A 9 1.64 3.98 -14.94
CA LYS A 9 0.68 2.91 -15.21
C LYS A 9 -0.67 3.20 -14.60
N HIS A 10 -0.92 3.73 -13.54
CA HIS A 10 -2.21 3.87 -12.87
C HIS A 10 -2.49 5.34 -12.49
N ARG A 11 -2.58 6.23 -13.49
CA ARG A 11 -2.78 7.68 -13.31
C ARG A 11 -3.85 8.04 -12.28
N TYR A 12 -4.99 7.33 -12.28
CA TYR A 12 -6.12 7.68 -11.41
C TYR A 12 -5.91 7.31 -9.94
N ARG A 13 -5.15 6.25 -9.65
CA ARG A 13 -4.93 5.79 -8.26
C ARG A 13 -3.88 6.59 -7.51
N TYR A 14 -2.99 7.28 -8.23
CA TYR A 14 -1.89 8.08 -7.67
C TYR A 14 -1.93 9.51 -8.19
N LYS A 15 -3.13 10.03 -8.41
CA LYS A 15 -3.31 11.36 -9.00
C LYS A 15 -2.54 12.43 -8.23
N ASP A 16 -2.61 12.41 -6.91
CA ASP A 16 -1.96 13.43 -6.08
C ASP A 16 -0.43 13.28 -6.10
N PHE A 17 0.09 12.05 -6.06
CA PHE A 17 1.52 11.79 -6.22
C PHE A 17 2.02 12.14 -7.63
N ASN A 18 1.26 11.81 -8.67
CA ASN A 18 1.60 12.18 -10.03
C ASN A 18 1.58 13.71 -10.22
N ASN A 19 0.60 14.39 -9.67
CA ASN A 19 0.51 15.86 -9.70
C ASN A 19 1.68 16.49 -8.95
N PHE A 20 2.07 15.90 -7.81
CA PHE A 20 3.24 16.32 -7.05
C PHE A 20 4.51 16.18 -7.90
N LEU A 21 4.79 15.02 -8.49
CA LEU A 21 5.94 14.82 -9.36
C LEU A 21 5.93 15.80 -10.54
N HIS A 22 4.78 16.00 -11.15
CA HIS A 22 4.63 16.93 -12.27
C HIS A 22 4.93 18.37 -11.86
N SER A 23 4.39 18.83 -10.73
CA SER A 23 4.63 20.19 -10.21
C SER A 23 6.09 20.45 -9.85
N ARG A 24 6.82 19.42 -9.41
CA ARG A 24 8.22 19.52 -9.02
C ARG A 24 9.15 19.84 -10.20
N PHE A 25 8.77 19.40 -11.39
CA PHE A 25 9.53 19.62 -12.63
C PHE A 25 8.99 20.76 -13.50
N TYR A 26 7.78 21.26 -13.18
CA TYR A 26 7.14 22.31 -13.96
C TYR A 26 7.98 23.59 -13.99
N GLY A 27 8.16 24.16 -15.18
CA GLY A 27 8.93 25.38 -15.40
C GLY A 27 10.45 25.22 -15.40
N LYS A 28 10.99 24.08 -14.93
CA LYS A 28 12.42 23.77 -14.93
C LYS A 28 12.86 22.85 -16.06
N TYR A 29 11.93 22.01 -16.51
CA TYR A 29 12.15 20.97 -17.50
C TYR A 29 11.02 20.92 -18.51
N PHE A 30 11.29 20.42 -19.69
CA PHE A 30 10.26 20.12 -20.67
C PHE A 30 9.65 18.76 -20.37
N LEU A 31 8.37 18.73 -19.96
CA LEU A 31 7.70 17.53 -19.48
C LEU A 31 6.96 16.80 -20.60
N LEU A 32 7.29 15.54 -20.84
CA LEU A 32 6.63 14.68 -21.81
C LEU A 32 5.96 13.49 -21.12
N ASN A 33 4.63 13.48 -21.16
CA ASN A 33 3.85 12.32 -20.72
C ASN A 33 3.88 11.23 -21.79
N LEU A 34 4.37 10.05 -21.43
CA LEU A 34 4.41 8.89 -22.30
C LEU A 34 3.07 8.15 -22.24
N GLY A 35 2.24 8.35 -23.25
CA GLY A 35 1.02 7.58 -23.47
C GLY A 35 1.09 6.91 -24.85
N GLY A 36 0.88 5.57 -24.87
CA GLY A 36 0.90 4.76 -26.09
C GLY A 36 2.29 4.30 -26.54
N PRO A 37 2.36 3.25 -27.40
CA PRO A 37 3.60 2.56 -27.76
C PRO A 37 4.57 3.44 -28.56
N PHE A 38 4.06 4.32 -29.40
CA PHE A 38 4.89 5.18 -30.24
C PHE A 38 5.71 6.21 -29.45
N ARG A 39 5.09 6.81 -28.42
CA ARG A 39 5.78 7.76 -27.53
C ARG A 39 6.84 7.07 -26.68
N HIS A 40 6.61 5.82 -26.28
CA HIS A 40 7.62 5.00 -25.60
C HIS A 40 8.84 4.73 -26.47
N LEU A 41 8.64 4.46 -27.77
CA LEU A 41 9.73 4.24 -28.72
C LEU A 41 10.59 5.50 -28.87
N ILE A 42 9.97 6.65 -29.09
CA ILE A 42 10.67 7.94 -29.20
C ILE A 42 11.46 8.23 -27.92
N ALA A 43 10.85 8.04 -26.75
CA ALA A 43 11.55 8.24 -25.49
C ALA A 43 12.76 7.32 -25.33
N LYS A 44 12.67 6.04 -25.70
CA LYS A 44 13.81 5.12 -25.69
C LYS A 44 14.96 5.60 -26.58
N ILE A 45 14.65 6.11 -27.77
CA ILE A 45 15.65 6.64 -28.69
C ILE A 45 16.34 7.88 -28.07
N LEU A 46 15.57 8.84 -27.58
CA LEU A 46 16.09 10.06 -26.98
C LEU A 46 16.93 9.79 -25.72
N LEU A 47 16.51 8.83 -24.88
CA LEU A 47 17.28 8.42 -23.71
C LEU A 47 18.59 7.72 -24.07
N LYS A 48 18.62 6.90 -25.13
CA LYS A 48 19.86 6.30 -25.65
C LYS A 48 20.85 7.34 -26.18
N LEU A 49 20.33 8.45 -26.71
CA LEU A 49 21.12 9.58 -27.17
C LEU A 49 21.48 10.58 -26.04
N ASN A 50 21.20 10.24 -24.78
CA ASN A 50 21.39 11.10 -23.62
C ASN A 50 20.61 12.43 -23.66
N PHE A 51 19.54 12.50 -24.45
CA PHE A 51 18.60 13.63 -24.47
C PHE A 51 17.52 13.46 -23.42
N GLY A 52 17.84 13.77 -22.16
CA GLY A 52 16.86 13.81 -21.11
C GLY A 52 16.98 12.72 -20.07
N PHE A 53 15.95 12.63 -19.25
CA PHE A 53 15.86 11.81 -18.06
C PHE A 53 14.44 11.26 -17.94
N ALA A 54 14.26 10.02 -17.54
CA ALA A 54 12.95 9.45 -17.43
C ALA A 54 12.59 9.09 -15.97
N ILE A 55 11.31 9.30 -15.62
CA ILE A 55 10.73 8.85 -14.37
C ILE A 55 9.61 7.88 -14.68
N SER A 56 9.79 6.63 -14.28
CA SER A 56 8.79 5.57 -14.39
C SER A 56 8.11 5.36 -13.03
N CYS A 57 6.80 5.21 -13.02
CA CYS A 57 6.03 4.93 -11.82
C CYS A 57 5.06 3.77 -12.09
N ASP A 58 5.29 2.62 -11.47
CA ASP A 58 4.55 1.36 -11.67
C ASP A 58 4.37 0.97 -13.16
N ALA A 59 5.17 1.54 -14.05
CA ALA A 59 5.19 1.22 -15.47
C ALA A 59 6.25 0.14 -15.75
N ARG A 60 6.21 -0.44 -16.95
CA ARG A 60 7.37 -1.23 -17.41
C ARG A 60 8.58 -0.30 -17.39
N PRO A 61 9.70 -0.73 -16.76
CA PRO A 61 10.90 0.08 -16.73
C PRO A 61 11.31 0.44 -18.14
N LEU A 62 11.27 1.74 -18.48
CA LEU A 62 11.82 2.25 -19.72
C LEU A 62 13.34 2.36 -19.64
N ILE A 63 13.87 2.19 -18.42
CA ILE A 63 15.16 2.71 -17.99
C ILE A 63 16.00 1.54 -17.53
N GLU A 64 16.99 1.21 -18.33
CA GLU A 64 17.90 0.09 -18.10
C GLU A 64 19.16 0.51 -17.35
N ASN A 65 19.49 1.78 -17.32
CA ASN A 65 20.68 2.27 -16.62
C ASN A 65 20.40 3.54 -15.81
N LYS A 66 21.23 3.74 -14.80
CA LYS A 66 21.19 4.82 -13.82
C LYS A 66 21.26 6.22 -14.45
N LYS A 67 22.01 6.40 -15.53
CA LYS A 67 22.20 7.71 -16.17
C LYS A 67 20.95 8.19 -16.92
N SER A 68 20.05 7.28 -17.28
CA SER A 68 18.88 7.58 -18.10
C SER A 68 17.61 7.85 -17.28
N GLY A 69 17.61 7.57 -15.97
CA GLY A 69 16.47 7.90 -15.10
C GLY A 69 16.19 6.93 -13.96
N ILE A 70 15.00 7.04 -13.37
CA ILE A 70 14.58 6.39 -12.13
C ILE A 70 13.27 5.63 -12.32
N ASN A 71 13.17 4.45 -11.70
CA ASN A 71 11.97 3.64 -11.65
C ASN A 71 11.41 3.63 -10.22
N PHE A 72 10.17 4.08 -10.04
CA PHE A 72 9.42 3.97 -8.79
C PHE A 72 8.40 2.85 -8.87
N PHE A 73 8.44 1.93 -7.91
CA PHE A 73 7.49 0.83 -7.72
C PHE A 73 6.70 1.10 -6.43
N ILE A 74 5.65 1.91 -6.57
CA ILE A 74 4.86 2.40 -5.44
C ILE A 74 3.96 1.31 -4.84
N ARG A 75 3.71 0.24 -5.61
CA ARG A 75 2.76 -0.82 -5.25
C ARG A 75 3.42 -2.15 -4.95
N GLY A 76 4.72 -2.22 -4.95
CA GLY A 76 5.40 -3.49 -4.82
C GLY A 76 6.74 -3.43 -4.14
N THR A 77 7.27 -4.60 -3.91
CA THR A 77 8.63 -4.87 -3.49
C THR A 77 9.52 -5.11 -4.71
N ASN A 78 10.81 -5.32 -4.47
CA ASN A 78 11.76 -5.68 -5.51
C ASN A 78 11.37 -6.97 -6.27
N LEU A 79 10.63 -7.89 -5.63
CA LEU A 79 10.15 -9.12 -6.28
C LEU A 79 9.09 -8.89 -7.36
N ASN A 80 8.40 -7.75 -7.35
CA ASN A 80 7.45 -7.36 -8.39
C ASN A 80 8.12 -6.80 -9.64
N ILE A 81 9.44 -6.55 -9.57
CA ILE A 81 10.23 -6.05 -10.69
C ILE A 81 10.59 -7.22 -11.61
N PRO A 82 10.44 -7.10 -12.94
CA PRO A 82 10.88 -8.12 -13.87
C PRO A 82 12.36 -8.51 -13.64
N THR A 83 12.68 -9.78 -13.74
CA THR A 83 13.98 -10.36 -13.33
C THR A 83 15.17 -9.64 -13.95
N ASN A 84 15.09 -9.31 -15.24
CA ASN A 84 16.14 -8.58 -15.97
C ASN A 84 16.34 -7.13 -15.51
N PHE A 85 15.42 -6.56 -14.71
CA PHE A 85 15.53 -5.20 -14.18
C PHE A 85 15.72 -5.16 -12.66
N ARG A 86 15.66 -6.29 -11.97
CA ARG A 86 15.65 -6.38 -10.50
C ARG A 86 16.88 -5.80 -9.82
N ASN A 87 18.03 -5.95 -10.46
CA ASN A 87 19.33 -5.56 -9.89
C ASN A 87 19.78 -4.14 -10.27
N LEU A 88 18.92 -3.35 -10.89
CA LEU A 88 19.28 -1.99 -11.25
C LEU A 88 19.23 -1.06 -10.03
N ASP A 89 20.29 -0.30 -9.83
CA ASP A 89 20.42 0.63 -8.70
C ASP A 89 19.44 1.81 -8.77
N ASN A 90 18.81 2.03 -9.90
CA ASN A 90 17.83 3.10 -10.13
C ASN A 90 16.37 2.68 -9.84
N ASN A 91 16.15 1.51 -9.27
CA ASN A 91 14.83 1.05 -8.83
C ASN A 91 14.57 1.44 -7.39
N PHE A 92 13.43 2.06 -7.13
CA PHE A 92 12.94 2.43 -5.82
C PHE A 92 11.60 1.76 -5.55
N VAL A 93 11.48 1.09 -4.42
CA VAL A 93 10.25 0.41 -3.98
C VAL A 93 9.64 1.11 -2.79
N SER A 94 8.31 1.10 -2.65
CA SER A 94 7.65 1.72 -1.50
C SER A 94 7.16 0.72 -0.46
N ILE A 95 7.09 -0.56 -0.80
CA ILE A 95 6.64 -1.61 0.10
C ILE A 95 7.85 -2.45 0.51
N LYS A 96 8.04 -2.63 1.81
CA LYS A 96 9.14 -3.43 2.35
C LYS A 96 8.86 -4.91 2.18
N ASN A 97 9.85 -5.64 1.65
CA ASN A 97 9.83 -7.09 1.65
C ASN A 97 10.16 -7.60 3.07
N PRO A 98 9.30 -8.40 3.71
CA PRO A 98 9.55 -8.87 5.07
C PRO A 98 10.69 -9.88 5.18
N PHE A 99 11.14 -10.47 4.05
CA PHE A 99 12.14 -11.55 4.03
C PHE A 99 13.50 -11.11 3.50
N LYS A 100 13.59 -9.91 2.95
CA LYS A 100 14.82 -9.40 2.33
C LYS A 100 14.91 -7.90 2.53
N GLU A 101 16.10 -7.43 2.90
CA GLU A 101 16.38 -6.02 2.98
C GLU A 101 16.34 -5.38 1.59
N GLU A 102 15.61 -4.27 1.47
CA GLU A 102 15.49 -3.48 0.25
C GLU A 102 16.48 -2.32 0.31
N LYS A 103 17.37 -2.22 -0.68
CA LYS A 103 18.42 -1.18 -0.73
C LYS A 103 17.85 0.22 -0.93
N ASN A 104 16.84 0.34 -1.80
CA ASN A 104 16.31 1.62 -2.23
C ASN A 104 14.82 1.70 -1.88
N ILE A 105 14.51 2.18 -0.68
CA ILE A 105 13.12 2.41 -0.26
C ILE A 105 12.78 3.87 -0.49
N PHE A 106 11.67 4.11 -1.19
CA PHE A 106 11.05 5.42 -1.35
C PHE A 106 9.70 5.42 -0.64
N GLN A 107 9.66 5.89 0.60
CA GLN A 107 8.43 5.94 1.36
C GLN A 107 7.46 6.96 0.76
N VAL A 108 6.28 6.48 0.38
CA VAL A 108 5.17 7.34 -0.07
C VAL A 108 4.30 7.69 1.13
N TYR A 109 4.10 8.98 1.35
CA TYR A 109 3.28 9.54 2.42
C TYR A 109 1.94 10.01 1.86
N PRO A 110 0.90 10.15 2.70
CA PRO A 110 -0.37 10.76 2.29
C PRO A 110 -0.16 12.24 1.93
N ILE A 111 -0.89 12.70 0.91
CA ILE A 111 -0.82 14.08 0.39
C ILE A 111 -2.22 14.70 0.44
N ASN A 112 -2.32 15.99 0.76
CA ASN A 112 -3.60 16.73 0.80
C ASN A 112 -4.60 16.11 1.80
N ILE A 113 -4.18 15.96 3.04
CA ILE A 113 -4.96 15.33 4.11
C ILE A 113 -6.15 16.22 4.50
N THR A 114 -7.31 15.61 4.62
CA THR A 114 -8.52 16.27 5.10
C THR A 114 -8.64 16.09 6.61
N LEU A 115 -8.68 17.19 7.37
CA LEU A 115 -9.08 17.11 8.78
C LEU A 115 -10.58 16.81 8.85
N SER A 116 -10.95 15.80 9.59
CA SER A 116 -12.34 15.41 9.84
C SER A 116 -12.59 15.07 11.30
N LYS A 117 -13.87 14.95 11.65
CA LYS A 117 -14.32 14.33 12.89
C LYS A 117 -14.94 12.98 12.58
N ILE A 118 -15.01 12.12 13.60
CA ILE A 118 -15.76 10.87 13.50
C ILE A 118 -17.26 11.20 13.33
N ASN A 119 -17.95 10.39 12.54
CA ASN A 119 -19.40 10.54 12.36
C ASN A 119 -20.14 10.13 13.64
N ASP A 120 -21.34 10.64 13.89
CA ASP A 120 -22.17 10.27 15.05
C ASP A 120 -22.52 8.77 15.08
N ASN A 121 -22.64 8.15 13.93
CA ASN A 121 -22.85 6.71 13.76
C ASN A 121 -21.83 6.13 12.76
N PRO A 122 -20.56 5.96 13.20
CA PRO A 122 -19.51 5.57 12.29
C PRO A 122 -19.71 4.13 11.80
N LYS A 123 -19.42 3.91 10.54
CA LYS A 123 -19.37 2.58 9.94
C LYS A 123 -17.93 2.06 9.95
N ILE A 124 -17.81 0.74 9.93
CA ILE A 124 -16.53 0.04 9.75
C ILE A 124 -16.41 -0.21 8.25
N ILE A 125 -15.43 0.40 7.59
CA ILE A 125 -15.29 0.37 6.12
C ILE A 125 -14.07 -0.45 5.74
N TYR A 126 -14.26 -1.45 4.86
CA TYR A 126 -13.17 -2.08 4.16
C TYR A 126 -13.40 -2.02 2.64
N ILE A 127 -12.44 -1.47 1.89
CA ILE A 127 -12.45 -1.42 0.42
C ILE A 127 -11.27 -2.23 -0.11
N GLY A 128 -11.58 -3.33 -0.78
CA GLY A 128 -10.56 -4.19 -1.39
C GLY A 128 -11.14 -5.51 -1.86
N GLY A 129 -10.46 -6.14 -2.81
CA GLY A 129 -10.82 -7.46 -3.31
C GLY A 129 -10.11 -8.58 -2.56
N VAL A 130 -10.60 -9.79 -2.81
CA VAL A 130 -9.95 -11.05 -2.44
C VAL A 130 -10.06 -12.00 -3.61
N ASN A 131 -8.94 -12.39 -4.17
CA ASN A 131 -8.90 -13.45 -5.18
C ASN A 131 -8.08 -14.61 -4.59
N ILE A 132 -8.79 -15.58 -4.02
CA ILE A 132 -8.20 -16.76 -3.40
C ILE A 132 -8.12 -17.85 -4.46
N ASP A 133 -6.93 -17.98 -5.00
CA ASP A 133 -6.55 -19.08 -5.87
C ASP A 133 -5.40 -19.83 -5.20
N ILE A 134 -5.73 -20.95 -4.53
CA ILE A 134 -4.80 -21.78 -3.76
C ILE A 134 -4.88 -23.23 -4.21
N ASN A 135 -3.71 -23.85 -4.30
CA ASN A 135 -3.62 -25.29 -4.58
C ASN A 135 -3.75 -26.12 -3.29
N ASN A 136 -3.85 -27.44 -3.43
CA ASN A 136 -4.01 -28.36 -2.30
C ASN A 136 -2.85 -28.26 -1.29
N LYS A 137 -1.60 -28.10 -1.75
CA LYS A 137 -0.42 -27.92 -0.87
C LYS A 137 -0.58 -26.69 0.00
N GLN A 138 -0.98 -25.55 -0.58
CA GLN A 138 -1.20 -24.31 0.14
C GLN A 138 -2.38 -24.42 1.12
N LYS A 139 -3.45 -25.11 0.74
CA LYS A 139 -4.60 -25.33 1.62
C LYS A 139 -4.22 -26.16 2.85
N VAL A 140 -3.54 -27.30 2.65
CA VAL A 140 -3.08 -28.16 3.76
C VAL A 140 -2.16 -27.39 4.69
N LEU A 141 -1.24 -26.60 4.15
CA LEU A 141 -0.33 -25.81 4.97
C LEU A 141 -1.05 -24.70 5.74
N TRP A 142 -2.04 -24.02 5.13
CA TRP A 142 -2.87 -23.04 5.80
C TRP A 142 -3.59 -23.65 7.02
N GLU A 143 -4.23 -24.82 6.85
CA GLU A 143 -4.92 -25.48 7.95
C GLU A 143 -4.01 -25.84 9.13
N LYS A 144 -2.73 -26.13 8.85
CA LYS A 144 -1.72 -26.40 9.88
C LYS A 144 -1.32 -25.15 10.66
N CYS A 145 -1.19 -24.01 10.00
CA CYS A 145 -0.66 -22.80 10.61
C CYS A 145 -1.72 -21.74 10.97
N LYS A 146 -2.96 -21.84 10.50
CA LYS A 146 -3.98 -20.80 10.70
C LYS A 146 -4.21 -20.43 12.17
N LYS A 147 -4.12 -21.39 13.10
CA LYS A 147 -4.28 -21.14 14.53
C LYS A 147 -3.20 -20.22 15.07
N GLU A 148 -1.93 -20.45 14.69
CA GLU A 148 -0.81 -19.58 15.06
C GLU A 148 -0.98 -18.19 14.44
N VAL A 149 -1.39 -18.14 13.15
CA VAL A 149 -1.64 -16.88 12.44
C VAL A 149 -2.77 -16.08 13.09
N PHE A 150 -3.83 -16.73 13.56
CA PHE A 150 -4.95 -16.06 14.22
C PHE A 150 -4.57 -15.46 15.58
N ASN A 151 -3.62 -16.09 16.27
CA ASN A 151 -3.08 -15.56 17.53
C ASN A 151 -2.15 -14.35 17.30
N ASP A 152 -1.40 -14.33 16.20
CA ASP A 152 -0.51 -13.22 15.84
C ASP A 152 -0.35 -13.12 14.32
N PHE A 153 -1.05 -12.17 13.68
CA PHE A 153 -0.98 -11.94 12.23
C PHE A 153 0.42 -11.57 11.75
N THR A 154 1.26 -11.02 12.64
CA THR A 154 2.62 -10.58 12.30
C THR A 154 3.59 -11.72 12.06
N ILE A 155 3.24 -12.93 12.46
CA ILE A 155 4.13 -14.08 12.23
C ILE A 155 4.36 -14.37 10.75
N LEU A 156 3.39 -14.01 9.90
CA LEU A 156 3.54 -14.11 8.45
C LEU A 156 4.68 -13.24 7.90
N ASP A 157 5.04 -12.17 8.60
CA ASP A 157 6.12 -11.26 8.20
C ASP A 157 7.49 -11.71 8.72
N LYS A 158 7.57 -12.86 9.44
CA LYS A 158 8.82 -13.41 10.00
C LYS A 158 9.37 -14.53 9.12
N LYS A 159 10.58 -14.36 8.57
CA LYS A 159 11.23 -15.39 7.75
C LYS A 159 11.37 -16.71 8.51
N SER A 160 11.78 -16.65 9.80
CA SER A 160 11.94 -17.82 10.66
C SER A 160 10.67 -18.65 10.85
N TYR A 161 9.48 -18.03 10.75
CA TYR A 161 8.22 -18.76 10.78
C TYR A 161 8.06 -19.67 9.57
N TRP A 162 8.41 -19.19 8.39
CA TRP A 162 8.29 -19.94 7.15
C TRP A 162 9.32 -21.06 7.03
N GLU A 163 10.50 -20.89 7.63
CA GLU A 163 11.57 -21.89 7.67
C GLU A 163 11.13 -23.21 8.33
N LYS A 164 10.10 -23.19 9.17
CA LYS A 164 9.48 -24.42 9.73
C LYS A 164 8.74 -25.26 8.68
N TYR A 165 8.33 -24.65 7.58
CA TYR A 165 7.40 -25.25 6.63
C TYR A 165 7.93 -25.36 5.20
N LEU A 166 8.90 -24.54 4.85
CA LEU A 166 9.45 -24.43 3.51
C LEU A 166 10.96 -24.48 3.55
N ASP A 167 11.56 -24.95 2.45
CA ASP A 167 13.02 -24.99 2.31
C ASP A 167 13.60 -23.56 2.32
N GLU A 168 14.59 -23.33 3.18
CA GLU A 168 15.22 -22.01 3.36
C GLU A 168 15.84 -21.43 2.10
N ASN A 169 16.20 -22.27 1.14
CA ASN A 169 16.88 -21.85 -0.08
C ASN A 169 15.92 -21.27 -1.14
N ASN A 170 14.58 -21.31 -0.92
CA ASN A 170 13.60 -20.88 -1.89
C ASN A 170 12.76 -19.70 -1.37
N ILE A 171 13.36 -18.50 -1.29
CA ILE A 171 12.67 -17.26 -0.88
C ILE A 171 11.51 -16.89 -1.82
N GLU A 172 11.57 -17.23 -3.11
CA GLU A 172 10.48 -16.97 -4.05
C GLU A 172 9.26 -17.82 -3.72
N ASP A 173 9.43 -19.05 -3.32
CA ASP A 173 8.35 -19.91 -2.86
C ASP A 173 7.77 -19.42 -1.54
N ILE A 174 8.60 -19.01 -0.58
CA ILE A 174 8.13 -18.35 0.65
C ILE A 174 7.24 -17.16 0.31
N PHE A 175 7.66 -16.31 -0.61
CA PHE A 175 6.90 -15.12 -0.99
C PHE A 175 5.56 -15.45 -1.66
N VAL A 176 5.52 -16.49 -2.47
CA VAL A 176 4.27 -16.99 -3.07
C VAL A 176 3.29 -17.43 -2.00
N PHE A 177 3.74 -18.24 -1.01
CA PHE A 177 2.91 -18.66 0.12
C PHE A 177 2.48 -17.48 0.98
N TYR A 178 3.40 -16.58 1.31
CA TYR A 178 3.13 -15.35 2.05
C TYR A 178 1.96 -14.56 1.44
N ARG A 179 2.01 -14.29 0.14
CA ARG A 179 0.95 -13.55 -0.57
C ARG A 179 -0.41 -14.27 -0.47
N LYS A 180 -0.41 -15.58 -0.67
CA LYS A 180 -1.61 -16.40 -0.58
C LYS A 180 -2.17 -16.42 0.84
N PHE A 181 -1.32 -16.53 1.85
CA PHE A 181 -1.74 -16.53 3.24
C PHE A 181 -2.23 -15.17 3.73
N LYS A 182 -1.64 -14.08 3.26
CA LYS A 182 -2.18 -12.73 3.48
C LYS A 182 -3.58 -12.57 2.87
N LEU A 183 -3.87 -13.20 1.72
CA LEU A 183 -5.22 -13.21 1.14
C LEU A 183 -6.20 -14.07 1.94
N LEU A 184 -5.77 -15.25 2.40
CA LEU A 184 -6.59 -16.11 3.25
C LEU A 184 -6.89 -15.43 4.59
N LEU A 185 -5.90 -14.85 5.24
CA LEU A 185 -6.10 -14.07 6.47
C LEU A 185 -7.08 -12.92 6.25
N ARG A 186 -6.95 -12.18 5.15
CA ARG A 186 -7.90 -11.12 4.77
C ARG A 186 -9.33 -11.64 4.65
N TYR A 187 -9.50 -12.79 4.04
CA TYR A 187 -10.79 -13.45 3.92
C TYR A 187 -11.38 -13.79 5.30
N GLU A 188 -10.60 -14.41 6.16
CA GLU A 188 -11.04 -14.78 7.52
C GLU A 188 -11.39 -13.56 8.36
N ILE A 189 -10.60 -12.46 8.27
CA ILE A 189 -10.91 -11.22 8.98
C ILE A 189 -12.23 -10.63 8.48
N VAL A 190 -12.47 -10.59 7.17
CA VAL A 190 -13.73 -10.07 6.61
C VAL A 190 -14.92 -10.92 7.01
N LYS A 191 -14.78 -12.24 7.01
CA LYS A 191 -15.81 -13.17 7.48
C LYS A 191 -16.16 -12.90 8.95
N TYR A 192 -15.16 -12.83 9.80
CA TYR A 192 -15.32 -12.49 11.22
C TYR A 192 -16.04 -11.15 11.43
N LEU A 193 -15.64 -10.11 10.69
CA LEU A 193 -16.26 -8.79 10.80
C LEU A 193 -17.71 -8.77 10.34
N LYS A 194 -18.05 -9.53 9.31
CA LYS A 194 -19.44 -9.69 8.83
C LYS A 194 -20.31 -10.38 9.88
N GLU A 195 -19.80 -11.43 10.49
CA GLU A 195 -20.52 -12.17 11.54
C GLU A 195 -20.70 -11.30 12.81
N LYS A 196 -19.66 -10.54 13.20
CA LYS A 196 -19.65 -9.80 14.45
C LYS A 196 -20.35 -8.43 14.38
N PHE A 197 -20.14 -7.69 13.29
CA PHE A 197 -20.59 -6.30 13.17
C PHE A 197 -21.71 -6.08 12.16
N ASN A 198 -22.06 -7.11 11.38
CA ASN A 198 -23.19 -7.17 10.45
C ASN A 198 -23.41 -5.86 9.66
N GLU A 199 -24.49 -5.12 9.95
CA GLU A 199 -24.88 -3.89 9.23
C GLU A 199 -23.95 -2.69 9.49
N LYS A 200 -23.16 -2.71 10.56
CA LYS A 200 -22.15 -1.69 10.82
C LYS A 200 -20.92 -1.86 9.93
N PHE A 201 -20.66 -3.07 9.40
CA PHE A 201 -19.54 -3.36 8.54
C PHE A 201 -19.90 -3.25 7.06
N VAL A 202 -19.29 -2.29 6.38
CA VAL A 202 -19.46 -2.02 4.93
C VAL A 202 -18.27 -2.57 4.18
N LEU A 203 -18.53 -3.60 3.38
CA LEU A 203 -17.55 -4.24 2.50
C LEU A 203 -17.74 -3.76 1.08
N VAL A 204 -16.67 -3.32 0.42
CA VAL A 204 -16.66 -2.88 -0.99
C VAL A 204 -15.62 -3.65 -1.77
N GLY A 205 -16.07 -4.32 -2.84
CA GLY A 205 -15.22 -5.11 -3.73
C GLY A 205 -16.02 -6.18 -4.46
N ASP A 206 -15.71 -6.43 -5.72
CA ASP A 206 -16.54 -7.31 -6.57
C ASP A 206 -16.24 -8.80 -6.35
N ASP A 207 -14.99 -9.13 -6.01
CA ASP A 207 -14.53 -10.53 -5.88
C ASP A 207 -15.17 -11.29 -4.71
N TRP A 208 -15.73 -10.58 -3.71
CA TRP A 208 -16.31 -11.19 -2.51
C TRP A 208 -17.53 -12.06 -2.79
N LYS A 209 -18.29 -11.72 -3.83
CA LYS A 209 -19.47 -12.51 -4.26
C LYS A 209 -19.09 -13.94 -4.64
N ASN A 210 -17.88 -14.15 -5.16
CA ASN A 210 -17.36 -15.47 -5.50
C ASN A 210 -17.14 -16.36 -4.26
N HIS A 211 -17.14 -15.75 -3.07
CA HIS A 211 -16.99 -16.42 -1.77
C HIS A 211 -18.26 -16.37 -0.93
N SER A 212 -19.42 -16.11 -1.54
CA SER A 212 -20.72 -16.00 -0.88
C SER A 212 -20.77 -14.91 0.21
N ILE A 213 -19.95 -13.86 0.10
CA ILE A 213 -19.94 -12.71 1.00
C ILE A 213 -20.56 -11.50 0.29
N ASN A 214 -21.65 -10.98 0.85
CA ASN A 214 -22.31 -9.79 0.32
C ASN A 214 -21.41 -8.56 0.43
N SER A 215 -21.21 -7.87 -0.68
CA SER A 215 -20.41 -6.66 -0.78
C SER A 215 -21.03 -5.67 -1.75
N LEU A 216 -20.71 -4.39 -1.55
CA LEU A 216 -20.99 -3.37 -2.54
C LEU A 216 -20.03 -3.49 -3.71
N SER A 217 -20.51 -3.21 -4.92
CA SER A 217 -19.66 -3.19 -6.11
C SER A 217 -18.55 -2.17 -5.99
N SER A 218 -17.37 -2.51 -6.50
CA SER A 218 -16.24 -1.59 -6.53
C SER A 218 -16.54 -0.44 -7.50
N ASN A 219 -16.59 0.77 -6.97
CA ASN A 219 -16.62 1.96 -7.78
C ASN A 219 -15.25 2.62 -7.70
N PHE A 220 -14.47 2.55 -8.78
CA PHE A 220 -13.12 3.14 -8.84
C PHE A 220 -13.13 4.68 -8.89
N ASN A 221 -14.28 5.32 -8.66
CA ASN A 221 -14.35 6.76 -8.54
C ASN A 221 -13.69 7.22 -7.20
N PRO A 222 -12.59 7.99 -7.26
CA PRO A 222 -11.90 8.45 -6.05
C PRO A 222 -12.79 9.28 -5.11
N ARG A 223 -13.78 10.01 -5.67
CA ARG A 223 -14.73 10.81 -4.87
C ARG A 223 -15.64 9.92 -4.04
N TYR A 224 -16.10 8.80 -4.61
CA TYR A 224 -16.92 7.82 -3.90
C TYR A 224 -16.12 7.18 -2.74
N THR A 225 -14.92 6.72 -3.02
CA THR A 225 -14.02 6.14 -2.01
C THR A 225 -13.73 7.13 -0.87
N LYS A 226 -13.44 8.40 -1.18
CA LYS A 226 -13.21 9.43 -0.17
C LYS A 226 -14.44 9.69 0.71
N ARG A 227 -15.65 9.66 0.15
CA ARG A 227 -16.89 9.79 0.94
C ARG A 227 -17.09 8.64 1.90
N LEU A 228 -16.80 7.41 1.48
CA LEU A 228 -16.93 6.24 2.34
C LEU A 228 -15.93 6.27 3.49
N TYR A 229 -14.72 6.75 3.27
CA TYR A 229 -13.70 6.81 4.32
C TYR A 229 -13.93 7.93 5.33
N LYS A 230 -14.39 9.10 4.88
CA LYS A 230 -14.47 10.31 5.70
C LYS A 230 -15.30 10.09 6.97
N GLY A 231 -14.68 10.30 8.13
CA GLY A 231 -15.32 10.20 9.44
C GLY A 231 -15.79 8.80 9.82
N ASN A 232 -15.33 7.75 9.15
CA ASN A 232 -15.61 6.37 9.45
C ASN A 232 -14.35 5.63 9.92
N ILE A 233 -14.55 4.48 10.60
CA ILE A 233 -13.46 3.56 10.97
C ILE A 233 -13.09 2.75 9.72
N CYS A 234 -11.88 2.92 9.23
CA CYS A 234 -11.45 2.37 7.95
C CYS A 234 -10.37 1.32 8.14
N LEU A 235 -10.65 0.11 7.67
CA LEU A 235 -9.77 -1.03 7.87
C LEU A 235 -8.74 -1.17 6.76
N ASP A 236 -7.53 -1.53 7.15
CA ASP A 236 -6.47 -1.91 6.25
C ASP A 236 -5.72 -3.15 6.76
N PHE A 237 -5.80 -4.24 6.00
CA PHE A 237 -5.16 -5.52 6.36
C PHE A 237 -3.73 -5.65 5.79
N GLY A 238 -3.12 -4.54 5.43
CA GLY A 238 -1.79 -4.50 4.84
C GLY A 238 -1.76 -4.87 3.35
N SER A 239 -0.60 -4.67 2.75
CA SER A 239 -0.34 -5.10 1.38
C SER A 239 -0.10 -6.61 1.33
N ILE A 240 -0.56 -7.27 0.27
CA ILE A 240 -0.19 -8.66 -0.02
C ILE A 240 1.22 -8.75 -0.64
N GLU A 241 1.79 -7.63 -1.03
CA GLU A 241 3.09 -7.56 -1.68
C GLU A 241 4.23 -7.33 -0.68
N GLY A 242 3.93 -7.15 0.61
CA GLY A 242 4.92 -6.94 1.66
C GLY A 242 4.33 -6.33 2.93
N SER A 243 5.18 -5.81 3.81
CA SER A 243 4.80 -5.29 5.11
C SER A 243 5.24 -3.83 5.26
N SER A 244 4.33 -2.91 5.00
CA SER A 244 4.52 -1.46 5.18
C SER A 244 3.25 -0.78 5.64
N SER A 245 3.36 0.11 6.62
CA SER A 245 2.24 0.86 7.19
C SER A 245 1.66 1.90 6.23
N LEU A 246 2.50 2.52 5.42
CA LEU A 246 2.05 3.50 4.44
C LEU A 246 2.18 2.97 3.02
N TYR A 247 1.06 2.82 2.36
CA TYR A 247 0.95 2.48 0.94
C TYR A 247 -0.39 3.00 0.41
N SER A 248 -0.76 2.66 -0.81
CA SER A 248 -1.90 3.30 -1.51
C SER A 248 -3.23 3.30 -0.76
N ARG A 249 -3.56 2.25 0.02
CA ARG A 249 -4.83 2.21 0.75
C ARG A 249 -4.77 3.03 2.04
N SER A 250 -3.78 2.77 2.89
CA SER A 250 -3.59 3.54 4.12
C SER A 250 -3.49 5.04 3.85
N ASN A 251 -2.70 5.44 2.84
CA ASN A 251 -2.62 6.84 2.41
C ASN A 251 -3.99 7.39 1.97
N GLY A 252 -4.75 6.64 1.18
CA GLY A 252 -6.08 7.06 0.73
C GLY A 252 -7.10 7.23 1.87
N ILE A 253 -7.02 6.40 2.91
CA ILE A 253 -7.84 6.53 4.13
C ILE A 253 -7.48 7.83 4.85
N ILE A 254 -6.18 8.07 5.10
CA ILE A 254 -5.69 9.25 5.81
C ILE A 254 -6.03 10.53 5.03
N GLU A 255 -5.81 10.56 3.71
CA GLU A 255 -6.13 11.69 2.84
C GLU A 255 -7.62 12.04 2.83
N ALA A 256 -8.47 11.04 2.98
CA ALA A 256 -9.92 11.22 3.05
C ALA A 256 -10.42 11.71 4.43
N GLY A 257 -9.58 11.68 5.46
CA GLY A 257 -9.98 11.93 6.85
C GLY A 257 -10.74 10.74 7.46
N GLY A 258 -10.40 9.51 7.06
CA GLY A 258 -10.87 8.29 7.70
C GLY A 258 -10.01 7.92 8.91
N LEU A 259 -10.62 7.31 9.93
CA LEU A 259 -9.91 6.76 11.07
C LEU A 259 -9.33 5.40 10.67
N LEU A 260 -8.02 5.34 10.47
CA LEU A 260 -7.34 4.12 10.05
C LEU A 260 -7.20 3.14 11.22
N LEU A 261 -7.67 1.91 11.03
CA LEU A 261 -7.29 0.72 11.79
C LEU A 261 -6.55 -0.25 10.88
N GLN A 262 -5.31 -0.60 11.21
CA GLN A 262 -4.47 -1.39 10.33
C GLN A 262 -3.91 -2.63 11.04
N SER A 263 -3.79 -3.75 10.30
CA SER A 263 -2.98 -4.87 10.78
C SER A 263 -1.53 -4.44 10.95
N LYS A 264 -0.90 -4.84 12.06
CA LYS A 264 0.45 -4.42 12.41
C LYS A 264 1.46 -4.79 11.32
N GLN A 265 2.30 -3.82 10.95
CA GLN A 265 3.34 -3.95 9.93
C GLN A 265 4.73 -3.83 10.56
N ILE A 266 5.77 -4.26 9.85
CA ILE A 266 7.15 -4.25 10.38
C ILE A 266 7.69 -2.85 10.68
N ASP A 267 7.13 -1.81 10.06
CA ASP A 267 7.54 -0.41 10.23
C ASP A 267 6.53 0.44 11.02
N SER A 268 5.46 -0.18 11.54
CA SER A 268 4.35 0.57 12.15
C SER A 268 4.80 1.44 13.32
N LYS A 269 5.66 0.93 14.20
CA LYS A 269 6.20 1.68 15.33
C LYS A 269 6.95 2.94 14.89
N ASN A 270 7.75 2.84 13.82
CA ASN A 270 8.53 3.96 13.30
C ASN A 270 7.67 5.02 12.61
N ILE A 271 6.57 4.60 11.97
CA ILE A 271 5.66 5.50 11.25
C ILE A 271 4.68 6.18 12.21
N TRP A 272 4.13 5.42 13.15
CA TRP A 272 3.00 5.86 13.97
C TRP A 272 3.39 6.32 15.38
N GLY A 273 4.56 5.93 15.89
CA GLY A 273 5.01 6.28 17.24
C GLY A 273 4.00 5.88 18.31
N ASP A 274 3.49 6.85 19.07
CA ASP A 274 2.52 6.62 20.15
C ASP A 274 1.12 6.21 19.66
N LEU A 275 0.80 6.44 18.39
CA LEU A 275 -0.46 5.98 17.81
C LEU A 275 -0.45 4.49 17.48
N ASP A 276 0.72 3.83 17.39
CA ASP A 276 0.86 2.43 16.97
C ASP A 276 -0.10 1.51 17.75
N ASN A 277 -0.12 1.61 19.07
CA ASN A 277 -0.96 0.75 19.92
C ASN A 277 -2.46 1.13 19.91
N LYS A 278 -2.84 2.25 19.28
CA LYS A 278 -4.22 2.75 19.22
C LYS A 278 -4.91 2.46 17.92
N ILE A 279 -4.13 2.12 16.88
CA ILE A 279 -4.64 1.91 15.53
C ILE A 279 -4.13 0.62 14.89
N MET A 280 -3.19 -0.10 15.54
CA MET A 280 -2.64 -1.35 15.02
C MET A 280 -3.17 -2.55 15.79
N PHE A 281 -3.66 -3.55 15.06
CA PHE A 281 -4.07 -4.84 15.60
C PHE A 281 -3.21 -5.98 15.06
N LYS A 282 -3.02 -7.02 15.84
CA LYS A 282 -2.20 -8.20 15.49
C LYS A 282 -2.98 -9.52 15.53
N ASN A 283 -4.22 -9.51 16.03
CA ASN A 283 -5.12 -10.66 16.10
C ASN A 283 -6.58 -10.21 16.08
N PHE A 284 -7.52 -11.15 16.17
CA PHE A 284 -8.95 -10.85 16.18
C PHE A 284 -9.41 -10.12 17.44
N ASP A 285 -8.86 -10.48 18.60
CA ASP A 285 -9.24 -9.87 19.87
C ASP A 285 -8.84 -8.40 19.92
N ASP A 286 -7.59 -8.08 19.51
CA ASP A 286 -7.13 -6.69 19.39
C ASP A 286 -8.04 -5.89 18.43
N LEU A 287 -8.39 -6.47 17.29
CA LEU A 287 -9.24 -5.82 16.28
C LEU A 287 -10.62 -5.50 16.87
N GLU A 288 -11.25 -6.46 17.57
CA GLU A 288 -12.56 -6.27 18.18
C GLU A 288 -12.53 -5.22 19.28
N ILE A 289 -11.53 -5.29 20.17
CA ILE A 289 -11.36 -4.32 21.26
C ILE A 289 -11.22 -2.91 20.69
N LEU A 290 -10.34 -2.72 19.72
CA LEU A 290 -10.10 -1.41 19.10
C LEU A 290 -11.35 -0.88 18.39
N ILE A 291 -12.06 -1.71 17.63
CA ILE A 291 -13.30 -1.29 16.97
C ILE A 291 -14.33 -0.84 18.01
N ASN A 292 -14.57 -1.64 19.03
CA ASN A 292 -15.57 -1.33 20.07
C ASN A 292 -15.19 -0.05 20.85
N GLU A 293 -13.92 0.12 21.19
CA GLU A 293 -13.43 1.33 21.85
C GLU A 293 -13.65 2.58 21.00
N LEU A 294 -13.27 2.51 19.71
CA LEU A 294 -13.38 3.64 18.80
C LEU A 294 -14.81 3.97 18.39
N MET A 295 -15.70 2.99 18.35
CA MET A 295 -17.13 3.21 18.08
C MET A 295 -17.86 3.85 19.26
N ASN A 296 -17.44 3.55 20.49
CA ASN A 296 -18.10 3.99 21.70
C ASN A 296 -17.46 5.22 22.37
N ASN A 297 -16.27 5.65 21.90
CA ASN A 297 -15.54 6.78 22.46
C ASN A 297 -15.20 7.82 21.37
N GLU A 298 -16.16 8.72 21.14
CA GLU A 298 -16.01 9.80 20.15
C GLU A 298 -14.77 10.67 20.42
N ASN A 299 -14.52 11.01 21.69
CA ASN A 299 -13.38 11.85 22.06
C ASN A 299 -12.04 11.20 21.71
N LEU A 300 -11.90 9.90 21.97
CA LEU A 300 -10.72 9.14 21.60
C LEU A 300 -10.54 9.10 20.08
N SER A 301 -11.61 8.79 19.35
CA SER A 301 -11.61 8.72 17.90
C SER A 301 -11.24 10.05 17.25
N ASN A 302 -11.81 11.16 17.73
CA ASN A 302 -11.47 12.51 17.27
C ASN A 302 -10.01 12.89 17.61
N LYS A 303 -9.52 12.49 18.79
CA LYS A 303 -8.11 12.68 19.16
C LYS A 303 -7.15 11.93 18.25
N ILE A 304 -7.47 10.70 17.88
CA ILE A 304 -6.66 9.90 16.94
C ILE A 304 -6.67 10.54 15.55
N LEU A 305 -7.83 10.97 15.04
CA LEU A 305 -7.94 11.69 13.76
C LEU A 305 -7.09 12.97 13.74
N LEU A 306 -7.17 13.76 14.81
CA LEU A 306 -6.39 14.99 14.94
C LEU A 306 -4.87 14.70 14.99
N ASN A 307 -4.46 13.71 15.75
CA ASN A 307 -3.05 13.31 15.83
C ASN A 307 -2.55 12.79 14.49
N THR A 308 -3.34 11.97 13.79
CA THR A 308 -3.02 11.50 12.44
C THR A 308 -2.85 12.67 11.47
N TYR A 309 -3.77 13.65 11.50
CA TYR A 309 -3.66 14.85 10.71
C TYR A 309 -2.37 15.62 11.03
N ASN A 310 -2.06 15.84 12.30
CA ASN A 310 -0.86 16.55 12.73
C ASN A 310 0.43 15.86 12.32
N ASN A 311 0.47 14.52 12.39
CA ASN A 311 1.64 13.74 11.98
C ASN A 311 1.93 13.86 10.49
N PHE A 312 0.90 14.01 9.66
CA PHE A 312 1.06 13.95 8.20
C PHE A 312 0.72 15.26 7.45
N LYS A 313 0.24 16.33 8.11
CA LYS A 313 -0.10 17.59 7.44
C LYS A 313 1.07 18.21 6.63
N ASN A 314 2.31 17.91 7.02
CA ASN A 314 3.52 18.37 6.35
C ASN A 314 4.21 17.27 5.51
N SER A 315 3.55 16.14 5.27
CA SER A 315 4.14 14.99 4.57
C SER A 315 4.54 15.29 3.12
N LYS A 316 3.92 16.29 2.49
CA LYS A 316 4.37 16.79 1.18
C LYS A 316 5.85 17.20 1.24
N ASN A 317 6.27 17.91 2.27
CA ASN A 317 7.67 18.33 2.44
C ASN A 317 8.63 17.14 2.66
N LEU A 318 8.15 16.06 3.31
CA LEU A 318 8.91 14.82 3.48
C LEU A 318 9.12 14.10 2.14
N ILE A 319 8.07 14.04 1.33
CA ILE A 319 8.16 13.46 -0.03
C ILE A 319 9.13 14.30 -0.88
N GLU A 320 9.04 15.62 -0.83
CA GLU A 320 9.93 16.52 -1.56
C GLU A 320 11.39 16.30 -1.18
N LYS A 321 11.70 16.27 0.11
CA LYS A 321 13.07 15.99 0.61
C LYS A 321 13.57 14.61 0.16
N ASN A 322 12.73 13.58 0.27
CA ASN A 322 13.09 12.22 -0.17
C ASN A 322 13.34 12.19 -1.68
N PHE A 323 12.50 12.86 -2.45
CA PHE A 323 12.62 12.94 -3.89
C PHE A 323 13.89 13.70 -4.32
N ASP A 324 14.17 14.86 -3.70
CA ASP A 324 15.40 15.63 -3.94
C ASP A 324 16.65 14.80 -3.62
N ARG A 325 16.65 14.03 -2.53
CA ARG A 325 17.74 13.10 -2.20
C ARG A 325 17.96 12.06 -3.30
N VAL A 326 16.87 11.52 -3.85
CA VAL A 326 16.95 10.53 -4.93
C VAL A 326 17.47 11.18 -6.21
N ILE A 327 16.95 12.36 -6.59
CA ILE A 327 17.31 13.05 -7.83
C ILE A 327 18.74 13.61 -7.80
N ASN A 328 19.19 14.15 -6.66
CA ASN A 328 20.54 14.74 -6.55
C ASN A 328 21.65 13.70 -6.67
N ASN A 329 21.32 12.41 -6.56
CA ASN A 329 22.25 11.31 -6.79
C ASN A 329 22.35 10.90 -8.29
N TYR A 330 21.63 11.60 -9.17
CA TYR A 330 21.57 11.38 -10.62
C TYR A 330 21.79 12.67 -11.42
#